data_6281347a79ee94a77f0a250327253a29
#
_entry.id   6281347a79ee94a77f0a250327253a29
#
_cell.length_a   1.000
_cell.length_b   1.000
_cell.length_c   1.000
_cell.angle_alpha   90.00
_cell.angle_beta   90.00
_cell.angle_gamma   90.00
#
_symmetry.space_group_name_H-M   'P 1'
#
loop_
_entity.id
_entity.type
_entity.pdbx_description
1 polymer ?
#
loop_
_entity_poly.entity_id
_entity_poly.type
_entity_poly.pdbx_seq_one_letter_code
_entity_poly.pdbx_strand_id
1 'polypeptide(L)'
;VAIGNGTHTVTAIEETLQKTNLGALEIGSTLNLERCMPANGRFDGHIVQGHVDTTATCVAIEDKGGSWEFHFELETLEQGLLLVDKGSICINGVSLTVVKSVDKHFHVAIIPYTYTHTQFEKLKIGEKANIEFDIIGKYLQKQMAYLR
;
A
#
# COMPACT_ATOMS: atom_id res chain seq x y z
N VAL A 1 -6.74 8.68 19.89
CA VAL A 1 -7.58 7.56 19.42
C VAL A 1 -8.66 7.31 20.46
N ALA A 2 -9.91 7.23 20.04
CA ALA A 2 -11.04 6.81 20.90
C ALA A 2 -11.76 5.64 20.24
N ILE A 3 -12.13 4.64 21.03
CA ILE A 3 -12.85 3.44 20.58
C ILE A 3 -14.10 3.31 21.44
N GLY A 4 -15.25 3.15 20.83
CA GLY A 4 -16.54 2.94 21.54
C GLY A 4 -17.70 2.83 20.56
N ASN A 5 -18.76 2.13 21.00
CA ASN A 5 -20.01 2.00 20.23
C ASN A 5 -19.84 1.55 18.76
N GLY A 6 -18.87 0.66 18.50
CA GLY A 6 -18.55 0.22 17.14
C GLY A 6 -17.83 1.28 16.28
N THR A 7 -17.35 2.35 16.89
CA THR A 7 -16.62 3.42 16.20
C THR A 7 -15.16 3.48 16.64
N HIS A 8 -14.31 3.95 15.74
CA HIS A 8 -12.90 4.20 15.98
C HIS A 8 -12.56 5.61 15.48
N THR A 9 -12.13 6.49 16.39
CA THR A 9 -11.78 7.88 16.05
C THR A 9 -10.27 8.06 16.08
N VAL A 10 -9.72 8.59 15.02
CA VAL A 10 -8.29 8.90 14.87
C VAL A 10 -8.14 10.36 14.48
N THR A 11 -7.14 11.04 15.04
CA THR A 11 -6.72 12.37 14.61
C THR A 11 -5.50 12.24 13.71
N ALA A 12 -5.59 12.73 12.49
CA ALA A 12 -4.47 12.82 11.56
C ALA A 12 -3.82 14.21 11.70
N ILE A 13 -2.48 14.24 11.75
CA ILE A 13 -1.71 15.48 11.71
C ILE A 13 -1.43 15.89 10.26
N GLU A 14 -0.93 17.11 10.05
CA GLU A 14 -0.66 17.67 8.70
C GLU A 14 0.23 16.75 7.85
N GLU A 15 1.33 16.24 8.41
CA GLU A 15 2.23 15.31 7.71
C GLU A 15 1.49 14.05 7.24
N THR A 16 0.61 13.50 8.07
CA THR A 16 -0.20 12.32 7.71
C THR A 16 -1.12 12.63 6.53
N LEU A 17 -1.76 13.81 6.52
CA LEU A 17 -2.65 14.21 5.44
C LEU A 17 -1.89 14.46 4.12
N GLN A 18 -0.65 14.95 4.20
CA GLN A 18 0.19 15.18 3.03
C GLN A 18 0.72 13.88 2.41
N LYS A 19 1.06 12.90 3.24
CA LYS A 19 1.68 11.65 2.78
C LYS A 19 0.69 10.55 2.43
N THR A 20 -0.58 10.71 2.78
CA THR A 20 -1.60 9.68 2.60
C THR A 20 -2.77 10.17 1.76
N ASN A 21 -3.60 9.24 1.32
CA ASN A 21 -4.87 9.56 0.66
C ASN A 21 -5.98 9.95 1.65
N LEU A 22 -5.72 10.06 2.95
CA LEU A 22 -6.74 10.34 3.97
C LEU A 22 -7.44 11.67 3.76
N GLY A 23 -6.73 12.69 3.25
CA GLY A 23 -7.30 14.00 2.96
C GLY A 23 -8.34 14.02 1.84
N ALA A 24 -8.39 12.96 1.01
CA ALA A 24 -9.36 12.81 -0.07
C ALA A 24 -10.57 11.93 0.31
N LEU A 25 -10.63 11.42 1.55
CA LEU A 25 -11.74 10.58 1.99
C LEU A 25 -13.00 11.41 2.23
N GLU A 26 -14.12 10.85 1.83
CA GLU A 26 -15.46 11.40 2.04
C GLU A 26 -16.25 10.52 3.02
N ILE A 27 -17.36 11.07 3.54
CA ILE A 27 -18.29 10.28 4.36
C ILE A 27 -18.80 9.08 3.55
N GLY A 28 -18.62 7.88 4.09
CA GLY A 28 -18.98 6.62 3.41
C GLY A 28 -17.80 5.96 2.66
N SER A 29 -16.62 6.58 2.61
CA SER A 29 -15.42 5.93 2.08
C SER A 29 -15.09 4.68 2.90
N THR A 30 -14.69 3.61 2.20
CA THR A 30 -14.29 2.35 2.82
C THR A 30 -12.79 2.38 3.11
N LEU A 31 -12.40 1.89 4.29
CA LEU A 31 -11.01 1.76 4.70
C LEU A 31 -10.68 0.31 5.05
N ASN A 32 -9.48 -0.14 4.72
CA ASN A 32 -8.93 -1.35 5.31
C ASN A 32 -8.48 -1.06 6.74
N LEU A 33 -8.78 -1.96 7.67
CA LEU A 33 -8.30 -1.89 9.04
C LEU A 33 -7.53 -3.16 9.37
N GLU A 34 -6.32 -3.00 9.87
CA GLU A 34 -5.44 -4.08 10.30
C GLU A 34 -5.07 -3.88 11.77
N ARG A 35 -5.09 -4.95 12.56
CA ARG A 35 -4.55 -4.92 13.91
C ARG A 35 -3.04 -5.14 13.89
N CYS A 36 -2.34 -4.60 14.88
CA CYS A 36 -0.93 -4.93 15.07
C CYS A 36 -0.74 -6.44 15.18
N MET A 37 0.31 -6.95 14.56
CA MET A 37 0.69 -8.36 14.66
C MET A 37 1.06 -8.68 16.10
N PRO A 38 0.52 -9.77 16.72
CA PRO A 38 0.94 -10.18 18.03
C PRO A 38 2.39 -10.67 18.03
N ALA A 39 3.12 -10.43 19.13
CA ALA A 39 4.56 -10.77 19.21
C ALA A 39 4.87 -12.27 19.01
N ASN A 40 3.91 -13.14 19.23
CA ASN A 40 3.99 -14.59 19.00
C ASN A 40 3.24 -15.04 17.73
N GLY A 41 2.85 -14.10 16.87
CA GLY A 41 2.14 -14.36 15.61
C GLY A 41 3.06 -14.85 14.50
N ARG A 42 2.44 -15.28 13.40
CA ARG A 42 3.14 -15.58 12.14
C ARG A 42 3.06 -14.37 11.22
N PHE A 43 4.04 -14.24 10.34
CA PHE A 43 3.96 -13.31 9.24
C PHE A 43 3.03 -13.89 8.17
N ASP A 44 1.92 -13.23 7.91
CA ASP A 44 1.00 -13.60 6.82
C ASP A 44 1.38 -12.89 5.49
N GLY A 45 2.47 -12.13 5.51
CA GLY A 45 3.03 -11.40 4.39
C GLY A 45 4.45 -10.94 4.73
N HIS A 46 4.76 -9.66 4.53
CA HIS A 46 6.03 -9.04 4.95
C HIS A 46 5.81 -8.16 6.19
N ILE A 47 6.89 -7.58 6.72
CA ILE A 47 6.82 -6.67 7.86
C ILE A 47 6.18 -5.37 7.42
N VAL A 48 4.93 -5.14 7.83
CA VAL A 48 4.17 -3.91 7.61
C VAL A 48 4.11 -3.15 8.94
N GLN A 49 4.58 -1.91 8.93
CA GLN A 49 4.66 -1.07 10.13
C GLN A 49 3.47 -0.11 10.26
N GLY A 50 2.72 0.11 9.18
CA GLY A 50 1.70 1.14 9.09
C GLY A 50 2.31 2.53 8.88
N HIS A 51 3.51 2.62 8.31
CA HIS A 51 4.21 3.86 8.03
C HIS A 51 4.17 4.17 6.53
N VAL A 52 3.11 4.88 6.13
CA VAL A 52 2.93 5.28 4.73
C VAL A 52 4.07 6.19 4.29
N ASP A 53 4.76 5.81 3.22
CA ASP A 53 5.86 6.57 2.63
C ASP A 53 5.35 7.61 1.63
N THR A 54 4.37 7.21 0.81
CA THR A 54 3.83 8.02 -0.29
C THR A 54 2.47 7.47 -0.72
N THR A 55 1.92 8.06 -1.79
CA THR A 55 0.79 7.52 -2.52
C THR A 55 1.20 7.13 -3.95
N ALA A 56 0.46 6.19 -4.54
CA ALA A 56 0.54 5.88 -5.96
C ALA A 56 -0.85 5.98 -6.59
N THR A 57 -0.90 6.40 -7.84
CA THR A 57 -2.15 6.50 -8.60
C THR A 57 -2.44 5.17 -9.28
N CYS A 58 -3.65 4.62 -9.11
CA CYS A 58 -4.12 3.48 -9.88
C CYS A 58 -4.35 3.91 -11.34
N VAL A 59 -3.57 3.38 -12.28
CA VAL A 59 -3.61 3.79 -13.70
C VAL A 59 -4.30 2.79 -14.61
N ALA A 60 -4.40 1.51 -14.21
CA ALA A 60 -5.17 0.50 -14.92
C ALA A 60 -5.60 -0.63 -14.00
N ILE A 61 -6.70 -1.28 -14.34
CA ILE A 61 -7.22 -2.47 -13.68
C ILE A 61 -7.61 -3.47 -14.77
N GLU A 62 -7.06 -4.68 -14.71
CA GLU A 62 -7.31 -5.72 -15.71
C GLU A 62 -7.89 -6.96 -15.02
N ASP A 63 -9.04 -7.43 -15.50
CA ASP A 63 -9.61 -8.72 -15.09
C ASP A 63 -8.94 -9.84 -15.88
N LYS A 64 -8.35 -10.79 -15.17
CA LYS A 64 -7.64 -11.94 -15.75
C LYS A 64 -8.47 -13.24 -15.70
N GLY A 65 -9.77 -13.15 -15.45
CA GLY A 65 -10.67 -14.32 -15.43
C GLY A 65 -10.50 -15.22 -14.20
N GLY A 66 -10.08 -14.65 -13.08
CA GLY A 66 -9.88 -15.36 -11.80
C GLY A 66 -8.95 -14.64 -10.84
N SER A 67 -8.43 -13.52 -11.28
CA SER A 67 -7.65 -12.56 -10.50
C SER A 67 -7.71 -11.21 -11.20
N TRP A 68 -7.22 -10.17 -10.53
CA TRP A 68 -7.14 -8.83 -11.11
C TRP A 68 -5.70 -8.34 -11.05
N GLU A 69 -5.23 -7.67 -12.11
CA GLU A 69 -3.98 -6.91 -12.09
C GLU A 69 -4.29 -5.43 -11.91
N PHE A 70 -3.71 -4.83 -10.87
CA PHE A 70 -3.79 -3.41 -10.57
C PHE A 70 -2.46 -2.76 -10.89
N HIS A 71 -2.48 -1.76 -11.77
CA HIS A 71 -1.30 -1.02 -12.19
C HIS A 71 -1.27 0.33 -11.50
N PHE A 72 -0.11 0.68 -10.99
CA PHE A 72 0.12 1.89 -10.22
C PHE A 72 1.28 2.70 -10.77
N GLU A 73 1.17 4.02 -10.61
CA GLU A 73 2.22 4.98 -10.93
C GLU A 73 2.61 5.74 -9.66
N LEU A 74 3.90 5.67 -9.28
CA LEU A 74 4.51 6.48 -8.21
C LEU A 74 4.82 7.90 -8.71
N GLU A 75 5.04 8.83 -7.79
CA GLU A 75 5.35 10.22 -8.15
C GLU A 75 6.75 10.37 -8.73
N THR A 76 7.75 9.64 -8.21
CA THR A 76 9.15 9.78 -8.61
C THR A 76 9.80 8.45 -8.99
N LEU A 77 10.89 8.54 -9.78
CA LEU A 77 11.72 7.39 -10.14
C LEU A 77 12.47 6.82 -8.93
N GLU A 78 12.89 7.67 -8.00
CA GLU A 78 13.61 7.24 -6.79
C GLU A 78 12.75 6.32 -5.94
N GLN A 79 11.45 6.52 -5.88
CA GLN A 79 10.51 5.63 -5.21
C GLN A 79 10.43 4.28 -5.92
N GLY A 80 10.45 4.26 -7.25
CA GLY A 80 10.48 3.03 -8.04
C GLY A 80 11.69 2.14 -7.77
N LEU A 81 12.85 2.73 -7.39
CA LEU A 81 14.05 1.98 -7.03
C LEU A 81 13.91 1.14 -5.75
N LEU A 82 12.86 1.36 -4.96
CA LEU A 82 12.53 0.53 -3.78
C LEU A 82 11.75 -0.74 -4.14
N LEU A 83 11.31 -0.86 -5.40
CA LEU A 83 10.52 -1.97 -5.88
C LEU A 83 11.37 -2.96 -6.65
N VAL A 84 11.18 -4.23 -6.37
CA VAL A 84 11.81 -5.32 -7.14
C VAL A 84 10.74 -6.31 -7.58
N ASP A 85 10.91 -6.88 -8.77
CA ASP A 85 10.04 -7.96 -9.25
C ASP A 85 10.02 -9.11 -8.23
N LYS A 86 8.84 -9.59 -7.86
CA LYS A 86 8.62 -10.61 -6.82
C LYS A 86 8.90 -10.13 -5.39
N GLY A 87 9.24 -8.86 -5.17
CA GLY A 87 9.35 -8.26 -3.85
C GLY A 87 8.00 -7.93 -3.23
N SER A 88 8.02 -7.46 -2.00
CA SER A 88 6.83 -7.09 -1.24
C SER A 88 6.55 -5.59 -1.32
N ILE A 89 5.28 -5.25 -1.27
CA ILE A 89 4.77 -3.88 -1.14
C ILE A 89 3.49 -3.90 -0.32
N CYS A 90 3.28 -2.87 0.49
CA CYS A 90 2.00 -2.69 1.18
C CYS A 90 1.20 -1.57 0.50
N ILE A 91 -0.02 -1.90 0.05
CA ILE A 91 -0.93 -0.98 -0.62
C ILE A 91 -2.21 -0.86 0.19
N ASN A 92 -2.52 0.34 0.69
CA ASN A 92 -3.68 0.58 1.56
C ASN A 92 -3.75 -0.41 2.74
N GLY A 93 -2.60 -0.73 3.35
CA GLY A 93 -2.49 -1.68 4.46
C GLY A 93 -2.45 -3.17 4.07
N VAL A 94 -2.59 -3.50 2.79
CA VAL A 94 -2.56 -4.89 2.30
C VAL A 94 -1.16 -5.27 1.83
N SER A 95 -0.60 -6.34 2.41
CA SER A 95 0.68 -6.93 1.96
C SER A 95 0.50 -7.66 0.64
N LEU A 96 1.26 -7.27 -0.38
CA LEU A 96 1.14 -7.78 -1.75
C LEU A 96 2.51 -8.07 -2.35
N THR A 97 2.51 -8.84 -3.43
CA THR A 97 3.71 -9.13 -4.22
C THR A 97 3.71 -8.27 -5.48
N VAL A 98 4.81 -7.58 -5.73
CA VAL A 98 5.07 -6.86 -6.99
C VAL A 98 5.26 -7.89 -8.10
N VAL A 99 4.39 -7.89 -9.10
CA VAL A 99 4.53 -8.79 -10.26
C VAL A 99 5.66 -8.29 -11.15
N LYS A 100 5.62 -6.99 -11.47
CA LYS A 100 6.61 -6.31 -12.29
C LYS A 100 6.73 -4.85 -11.88
N SER A 101 7.95 -4.33 -11.92
CA SER A 101 8.23 -2.91 -11.74
C SER A 101 9.14 -2.41 -12.85
N VAL A 102 8.84 -1.22 -13.39
CA VAL A 102 9.65 -0.52 -14.39
C VAL A 102 9.57 0.97 -14.12
N ASP A 103 10.70 1.58 -13.85
CA ASP A 103 10.77 3.00 -13.48
C ASP A 103 9.86 3.31 -12.28
N LYS A 104 8.90 4.19 -12.43
CA LYS A 104 7.90 4.54 -11.41
C LYS A 104 6.59 3.76 -11.52
N HIS A 105 6.50 2.82 -12.45
CA HIS A 105 5.31 2.00 -12.66
C HIS A 105 5.50 0.60 -12.10
N PHE A 106 4.47 0.07 -11.49
CA PHE A 106 4.44 -1.31 -11.04
C PHE A 106 3.03 -1.86 -11.08
N HIS A 107 2.92 -3.19 -11.05
CA HIS A 107 1.62 -3.82 -10.89
C HIS A 107 1.67 -5.00 -9.92
N VAL A 108 0.51 -5.28 -9.35
CA VAL A 108 0.26 -6.36 -8.39
C VAL A 108 -0.91 -7.21 -8.87
N ALA A 109 -0.86 -8.51 -8.54
CA ALA A 109 -1.97 -9.42 -8.80
C ALA A 109 -2.80 -9.59 -7.52
N ILE A 110 -4.12 -9.40 -7.65
CA ILE A 110 -5.07 -9.51 -6.54
C ILE A 110 -5.89 -10.78 -6.73
N ILE A 111 -5.80 -11.69 -5.76
CA ILE A 111 -6.61 -12.93 -5.72
C ILE A 111 -8.05 -12.64 -5.28
N PRO A 112 -9.03 -13.51 -5.60
CA PRO A 112 -10.44 -13.27 -5.29
C PRO A 112 -10.70 -12.94 -3.82
N TYR A 113 -10.04 -13.64 -2.90
CA TYR A 113 -10.20 -13.38 -1.48
C TYR A 113 -9.80 -11.95 -1.09
N THR A 114 -8.62 -11.49 -1.52
CA THR A 114 -8.14 -10.13 -1.25
C THR A 114 -9.04 -9.08 -1.91
N TYR A 115 -9.48 -9.34 -3.14
CA TYR A 115 -10.37 -8.44 -3.87
C TYR A 115 -11.66 -8.17 -3.10
N THR A 116 -12.35 -9.23 -2.65
CA THR A 116 -13.65 -9.12 -1.98
C THR A 116 -13.59 -8.69 -0.51
N HIS A 117 -12.43 -8.87 0.16
CA HIS A 117 -12.27 -8.58 1.59
C HIS A 117 -11.50 -7.29 1.89
N THR A 118 -11.11 -6.56 0.86
CA THR A 118 -10.41 -5.28 1.00
C THR A 118 -11.05 -4.21 0.11
N GLN A 119 -10.55 -2.97 0.21
CA GLN A 119 -11.06 -1.89 -0.63
C GLN A 119 -10.64 -2.01 -2.11
N PHE A 120 -9.87 -3.04 -2.53
CA PHE A 120 -9.52 -3.24 -3.94
C PHE A 120 -10.74 -3.41 -4.85
N GLU A 121 -11.83 -4.01 -4.36
CA GLU A 121 -13.10 -4.10 -5.10
C GLU A 121 -13.66 -2.71 -5.48
N LYS A 122 -13.38 -1.69 -4.67
CA LYS A 122 -13.92 -0.33 -4.84
C LYS A 122 -12.93 0.66 -5.42
N LEU A 123 -11.65 0.32 -5.45
CA LEU A 123 -10.60 1.19 -5.98
C LEU A 123 -10.78 1.39 -7.48
N LYS A 124 -10.73 2.65 -7.93
CA LYS A 124 -10.95 3.04 -9.32
C LYS A 124 -9.66 3.60 -9.95
N ILE A 125 -9.62 3.53 -11.27
CA ILE A 125 -8.58 4.21 -12.05
C ILE A 125 -8.63 5.72 -11.77
N GLY A 126 -7.47 6.31 -11.51
CA GLY A 126 -7.30 7.71 -11.12
C GLY A 126 -7.28 7.95 -9.62
N GLU A 127 -7.70 6.98 -8.80
CA GLU A 127 -7.64 7.12 -7.34
C GLU A 127 -6.23 6.84 -6.80
N LYS A 128 -5.90 7.50 -5.68
CA LYS A 128 -4.64 7.31 -4.96
C LYS A 128 -4.77 6.20 -3.92
N ALA A 129 -3.75 5.35 -3.86
CA ALA A 129 -3.58 4.35 -2.81
C ALA A 129 -2.35 4.68 -1.97
N ASN A 130 -2.42 4.44 -0.66
CA ASN A 130 -1.28 4.58 0.25
C ASN A 130 -0.26 3.48 -0.01
N ILE A 131 1.02 3.85 -0.05
CA ILE A 131 2.14 2.95 -0.29
C ILE A 131 3.07 2.96 0.93
N GLU A 132 3.37 1.78 1.43
CA GLU A 132 4.48 1.54 2.36
C GLU A 132 5.44 0.55 1.68
N PHE A 133 6.68 0.97 1.48
CA PHE A 133 7.73 0.11 0.92
C PHE A 133 8.26 -0.86 1.96
N ASP A 134 8.74 -2.01 1.51
CA ASP A 134 9.38 -2.97 2.40
C ASP A 134 10.57 -2.30 3.13
N ILE A 135 10.55 -2.41 4.46
CA ILE A 135 11.56 -1.80 5.33
C ILE A 135 12.98 -2.25 4.97
N ILE A 136 13.14 -3.49 4.50
CA ILE A 136 14.45 -4.02 4.07
C ILE A 136 14.98 -3.22 2.89
N GLY A 137 14.12 -2.93 1.89
CA GLY A 137 14.50 -2.10 0.74
C GLY A 137 14.95 -0.70 1.15
N LYS A 138 14.26 -0.08 2.10
CA LYS A 138 14.62 1.26 2.62
C LYS A 138 15.99 1.26 3.29
N TYR A 139 16.31 0.25 4.10
CA TYR A 139 17.64 0.13 4.72
C TYR A 139 18.74 -0.10 3.68
N LEU A 140 18.51 -0.98 2.71
CA LEU A 140 19.47 -1.24 1.64
C LEU A 140 19.74 0.02 0.81
N GLN A 141 18.71 0.74 0.40
CA GLN A 141 18.83 2.01 -0.34
C GLN A 141 19.63 3.04 0.47
N LYS A 142 19.35 3.17 1.77
CA LYS A 142 20.10 4.05 2.67
C LYS A 142 21.59 3.69 2.74
N GLN A 143 21.92 2.40 2.86
CA GLN A 143 23.32 1.94 2.92
C GLN A 143 24.04 2.16 1.59
N MET A 144 23.39 1.89 0.47
CA MET A 144 23.99 2.13 -0.85
C MET A 144 24.33 3.60 -1.12
N ALA A 145 23.58 4.53 -0.54
CA ALA A 145 23.86 5.96 -0.65
C ALA A 145 25.17 6.38 0.03
N TYR A 146 25.66 5.63 1.02
CA TYR A 146 26.94 5.88 1.68
C TYR A 146 28.14 5.24 0.95
N LEU A 147 27.90 4.36 -0.03
CA LEU A 147 28.94 3.69 -0.81
C LEU A 147 29.27 4.42 -2.12
N ARG A 148 28.58 5.51 -2.39
CA ARG A 148 28.79 6.42 -3.54
C ARG A 148 29.55 7.67 -3.09
#